data_d63d673b3881fdf1d6574f1c278fcdb1
#
_entry.id   d63d673b3881fdf1d6574f1c278fcdb1
#
_cell.length_a   1.000
_cell.length_b   1.000
_cell.length_c   1.000
_cell.angle_alpha   90.00
_cell.angle_beta   90.00
_cell.angle_gamma   90.00
#
_symmetry.space_group_name_H-M   'P 1'
#
loop_
_entity.id
_entity.type
_entity.pdbx_description
1 polymer ?
#
loop_
_entity_poly.entity_id
_entity_poly.type
_entity_poly.pdbx_seq_one_letter_code
_entity_poly.pdbx_strand_id
1 'polypeptide(L)'
;ATERDAEWGLTISTVGREIIAPGEAYPTKGHADGYYFDIQKGRTLDEYQLLYQPEGEGMFQSEHVPETRIKTGDIFLLFPGEWHTYHPSATKGWKSYWIGFKGKNIDDRVKAGFLSPEKPIYHVGFSNEILALYEEAYKTAQEEAAYSQQTLAGIVNHLIGTMYSLERNIVLNKDTQHVDLINKGRLRIRETLEEAVSIQDISQELGISYSSFRKLFKEYTGMAPAMYQQSLRLQRAKELLSTTDESIKEIAYRLNFESPDYFSAKLKNQTGMK
;
A
#
# COMPACT_ATOMS: atom_id res chain seq x y z
N ALA A 1 -20.05 2.99 16.06
CA ALA A 1 -20.47 2.89 14.64
C ALA A 1 -21.91 2.38 14.56
N THR A 2 -22.67 2.88 13.61
CA THR A 2 -24.06 2.51 13.30
C THR A 2 -24.09 1.51 12.13
N GLU A 3 -25.28 0.93 11.85
CA GLU A 3 -25.48 0.10 10.65
C GLU A 3 -25.14 0.88 9.36
N ARG A 4 -25.50 2.17 9.31
CA ARG A 4 -25.17 3.02 8.17
C ARG A 4 -23.67 3.27 8.01
N ASP A 5 -22.92 3.31 9.11
CA ASP A 5 -21.45 3.40 9.04
C ASP A 5 -20.85 2.14 8.44
N ALA A 6 -21.44 0.97 8.69
CA ALA A 6 -21.00 -0.30 8.10
C ALA A 6 -21.16 -0.33 6.57
N GLU A 7 -22.17 0.35 6.01
CA GLU A 7 -22.37 0.49 4.56
C GLU A 7 -21.24 1.30 3.89
N TRP A 8 -20.48 2.10 4.64
CA TRP A 8 -19.28 2.79 4.15
C TRP A 8 -18.15 1.83 3.78
N GLY A 9 -18.25 0.57 4.24
CA GLY A 9 -17.34 -0.52 3.93
C GLY A 9 -16.13 -0.64 4.87
N LEU A 10 -15.97 0.29 5.81
CA LEU A 10 -14.97 0.25 6.88
C LEU A 10 -15.50 1.01 8.10
N THR A 11 -15.48 0.38 9.27
CA THR A 11 -15.84 0.99 10.56
C THR A 11 -14.70 0.85 11.54
N ILE A 12 -14.53 1.85 12.39
CA ILE A 12 -13.47 1.91 13.39
C ILE A 12 -14.06 1.55 14.76
N SER A 13 -13.45 0.61 15.44
CA SER A 13 -13.86 0.12 16.76
C SER A 13 -13.04 0.73 17.88
N THR A 14 -11.75 0.94 17.69
CA THR A 14 -10.85 1.51 18.67
C THR A 14 -9.74 2.34 18.04
N VAL A 15 -9.29 3.36 18.75
CA VAL A 15 -8.08 4.14 18.43
C VAL A 15 -7.37 4.39 19.73
N GLY A 16 -6.07 4.17 19.78
CA GLY A 16 -5.32 4.40 21.00
C GLY A 16 -3.84 4.61 20.80
N ARG A 17 -3.19 5.00 21.88
CA ARG A 17 -1.74 5.12 22.00
C ARG A 17 -1.31 4.86 23.42
N GLU A 18 -0.10 4.32 23.61
CA GLU A 18 0.52 4.14 24.91
C GLU A 18 2.03 4.29 24.84
N ILE A 19 2.62 4.58 25.96
CA ILE A 19 4.08 4.60 26.17
C ILE A 19 4.36 3.67 27.32
N ILE A 20 5.20 2.67 27.09
CA ILE A 20 5.69 1.72 28.11
C ILE A 20 7.18 1.96 28.28
N ALA A 21 7.56 2.46 29.44
CA ALA A 21 8.96 2.71 29.79
C ALA A 21 9.74 1.41 30.01
N PRO A 22 11.08 1.43 29.85
CA PRO A 22 11.91 0.30 30.26
C PRO A 22 11.64 -0.12 31.71
N GLY A 23 11.41 -1.41 31.94
CA GLY A 23 11.12 -1.97 33.28
C GLY A 23 9.68 -1.80 33.75
N GLU A 24 8.82 -1.12 33.00
CA GLU A 24 7.40 -1.00 33.32
C GLU A 24 6.66 -2.30 33.07
N ALA A 25 5.69 -2.60 33.97
CA ALA A 25 4.87 -3.80 33.83
C ALA A 25 3.91 -3.70 32.64
N TYR A 26 3.81 -4.76 31.86
CA TYR A 26 2.90 -4.88 30.73
C TYR A 26 2.06 -6.17 30.85
N PRO A 27 0.76 -6.17 30.52
CA PRO A 27 -0.06 -5.00 30.15
C PRO A 27 -0.26 -4.01 31.31
N THR A 28 -0.43 -2.74 30.96
CA THR A 28 -0.69 -1.69 31.96
C THR A 28 -2.11 -1.85 32.54
N LYS A 29 -2.29 -1.45 33.80
CA LYS A 29 -3.60 -1.54 34.49
C LYS A 29 -4.67 -0.62 33.91
N GLY A 30 -4.34 0.25 32.95
CA GLY A 30 -5.23 1.22 32.33
C GLY A 30 -5.77 0.81 30.96
N HIS A 31 -5.60 -0.43 30.53
CA HIS A 31 -6.20 -0.89 29.28
C HIS A 31 -7.75 -0.83 29.37
N ALA A 32 -8.36 -0.39 28.28
CA ALA A 32 -9.81 -0.37 28.15
C ALA A 32 -10.39 -1.77 28.35
N ASP A 33 -11.58 -1.84 28.95
CA ASP A 33 -12.30 -3.10 29.15
C ASP A 33 -12.40 -3.89 27.84
N GLY A 34 -12.01 -5.18 27.89
CA GLY A 34 -11.99 -6.07 26.72
C GLY A 34 -10.66 -6.09 25.92
N TYR A 35 -9.72 -5.19 26.19
CA TYR A 35 -8.41 -5.17 25.51
C TYR A 35 -7.24 -5.63 26.41
N TYR A 36 -7.50 -5.82 27.70
CA TYR A 36 -6.54 -6.45 28.61
C TYR A 36 -6.37 -7.92 28.29
N PHE A 37 -5.14 -8.41 28.21
CA PHE A 37 -4.86 -9.83 28.00
C PHE A 37 -3.59 -10.28 28.74
N ASP A 38 -3.55 -11.55 29.07
CA ASP A 38 -2.36 -12.21 29.60
C ASP A 38 -1.41 -12.55 28.44
N ILE A 39 -0.19 -12.00 28.47
CA ILE A 39 0.82 -12.19 27.42
C ILE A 39 1.09 -13.69 27.15
N GLN A 40 1.09 -14.51 28.20
CA GLN A 40 1.37 -15.96 28.07
C GLN A 40 0.21 -16.73 27.42
N LYS A 41 -1.02 -16.26 27.63
CA LYS A 41 -2.21 -16.89 27.04
C LYS A 41 -2.52 -16.35 25.66
N GLY A 42 -2.11 -15.13 25.38
CA GLY A 42 -2.53 -14.41 24.19
C GLY A 42 -4.02 -14.10 24.19
N ARG A 43 -4.53 -13.69 23.04
CA ARG A 43 -5.95 -13.42 22.81
C ARG A 43 -6.35 -13.62 21.35
N THR A 44 -7.65 -13.61 21.11
CA THR A 44 -8.26 -13.52 19.78
C THR A 44 -9.20 -12.31 19.77
N LEU A 45 -9.15 -11.52 18.71
CA LEU A 45 -10.06 -10.38 18.48
C LEU A 45 -11.00 -10.71 17.31
N ASP A 46 -12.13 -10.04 17.25
CA ASP A 46 -13.08 -10.13 16.13
C ASP A 46 -12.94 -8.99 15.13
N GLU A 47 -11.80 -8.30 15.16
CA GLU A 47 -11.47 -7.14 14.35
C GLU A 47 -10.02 -7.19 13.85
N TYR A 48 -9.72 -6.40 12.82
CA TYR A 48 -8.35 -6.07 12.46
C TYR A 48 -7.82 -4.99 13.40
N GLN A 49 -6.54 -5.07 13.75
CA GLN A 49 -5.86 -3.96 14.41
C GLN A 49 -4.54 -3.68 13.70
N LEU A 50 -4.30 -2.43 13.36
CA LEU A 50 -3.05 -1.96 12.80
C LEU A 50 -2.27 -1.23 13.89
N LEU A 51 -1.12 -1.81 14.30
CA LEU A 51 -0.27 -1.28 15.36
C LEU A 51 1.03 -0.76 14.76
N TYR A 52 1.44 0.45 15.16
CA TYR A 52 2.68 1.10 14.76
C TYR A 52 3.58 1.37 15.96
N GLN A 53 4.87 1.03 15.84
CA GLN A 53 5.88 1.18 16.88
C GLN A 53 6.91 2.22 16.44
N PRO A 54 6.66 3.55 16.60
CA PRO A 54 7.63 4.58 16.19
C PRO A 54 8.89 4.59 17.03
N GLU A 55 8.84 4.06 18.26
CA GLU A 55 9.96 4.00 19.18
C GLU A 55 9.92 2.70 20.00
N GLY A 56 11.12 2.19 20.35
CA GLY A 56 11.27 1.01 21.17
C GLY A 56 11.24 -0.30 20.37
N GLU A 57 11.09 -1.39 21.07
CA GLU A 57 11.12 -2.75 20.52
C GLU A 57 10.21 -3.67 21.33
N GLY A 58 9.87 -4.81 20.74
CA GLY A 58 9.07 -5.82 21.43
C GLY A 58 9.08 -7.15 20.68
N MET A 59 8.17 -8.01 21.08
CA MET A 59 7.93 -9.32 20.46
C MET A 59 6.48 -9.43 20.02
N PHE A 60 6.26 -10.14 18.92
CA PHE A 60 4.96 -10.50 18.39
C PHE A 60 4.96 -11.96 18.01
N GLN A 61 3.83 -12.64 18.25
CA GLN A 61 3.57 -13.99 17.81
C GLN A 61 2.11 -14.14 17.43
N SER A 62 1.83 -14.95 16.42
CA SER A 62 0.47 -15.32 16.04
C SER A 62 0.38 -16.79 15.66
N GLU A 63 -0.80 -17.25 15.29
CA GLU A 63 -1.02 -18.62 14.80
C GLU A 63 -0.15 -18.96 13.58
N HIS A 64 0.09 -17.96 12.70
CA HIS A 64 0.83 -18.13 11.46
C HIS A 64 2.30 -17.67 11.54
N VAL A 65 2.67 -16.91 12.57
CA VAL A 65 4.02 -16.33 12.70
C VAL A 65 4.62 -16.71 14.04
N PRO A 66 5.81 -17.36 14.07
CA PRO A 66 6.52 -17.64 15.30
C PRO A 66 6.92 -16.36 16.02
N GLU A 67 7.32 -16.47 17.28
CA GLU A 67 7.77 -15.32 18.05
C GLU A 67 8.83 -14.52 17.29
N THR A 68 8.50 -13.29 16.93
CA THR A 68 9.27 -12.44 16.02
C THR A 68 9.48 -11.07 16.65
N ARG A 69 10.70 -10.53 16.52
CA ARG A 69 11.06 -9.23 17.06
C ARG A 69 10.41 -8.11 16.25
N ILE A 70 9.75 -7.21 16.97
CA ILE A 70 9.25 -5.93 16.45
C ILE A 70 10.30 -4.86 16.75
N LYS A 71 10.66 -4.08 15.74
CA LYS A 71 11.66 -3.02 15.79
C LYS A 71 11.01 -1.65 15.68
N THR A 72 11.75 -0.63 16.07
CA THR A 72 11.37 0.77 15.82
C THR A 72 11.00 0.97 14.35
N GLY A 73 9.82 1.54 14.09
CA GLY A 73 9.30 1.79 12.76
C GLY A 73 8.56 0.61 12.12
N ASP A 74 8.35 -0.48 12.86
CA ASP A 74 7.53 -1.59 12.35
C ASP A 74 6.04 -1.32 12.56
N ILE A 75 5.24 -1.81 11.61
CA ILE A 75 3.79 -1.94 11.71
C ILE A 75 3.47 -3.42 11.71
N PHE A 76 2.52 -3.84 12.53
CA PHE A 76 1.96 -5.19 12.43
C PHE A 76 0.44 -5.16 12.45
N LEU A 77 -0.16 -6.07 11.68
CA LEU A 77 -1.60 -6.21 11.49
C LEU A 77 -2.09 -7.46 12.19
N LEU A 78 -3.08 -7.31 13.07
CA LEU A 78 -3.82 -8.39 13.67
C LEU A 78 -5.04 -8.71 12.82
N PHE A 79 -5.36 -9.99 12.68
CA PHE A 79 -6.48 -10.49 11.88
C PHE A 79 -7.61 -11.01 12.77
N PRO A 80 -8.89 -10.81 12.36
CA PRO A 80 -10.03 -11.34 13.09
C PRO A 80 -9.96 -12.85 13.20
N GLY A 81 -10.26 -13.37 14.40
CA GLY A 81 -10.31 -14.81 14.65
C GLY A 81 -8.95 -15.48 14.82
N GLU A 82 -7.84 -14.78 14.61
CA GLU A 82 -6.48 -15.29 14.75
C GLU A 82 -5.96 -15.07 16.18
N TRP A 83 -5.42 -16.14 16.78
CA TRP A 83 -4.72 -16.03 18.06
C TRP A 83 -3.43 -15.25 17.90
N HIS A 84 -3.14 -14.33 18.82
CA HIS A 84 -1.92 -13.56 18.86
C HIS A 84 -1.52 -13.15 20.28
N THR A 85 -0.25 -12.82 20.43
CA THR A 85 0.32 -12.15 21.60
C THR A 85 1.42 -11.20 21.19
N TYR A 86 1.63 -10.14 21.96
CA TYR A 86 2.73 -9.20 21.80
C TYR A 86 3.03 -8.47 23.10
N HIS A 87 4.25 -8.00 23.24
CA HIS A 87 4.67 -7.23 24.40
C HIS A 87 5.91 -6.38 24.09
N PRO A 88 6.11 -5.24 24.80
CA PRO A 88 7.33 -4.46 24.70
C PRO A 88 8.53 -5.22 25.26
N SER A 89 9.73 -4.82 24.83
CA SER A 89 10.99 -5.24 25.46
C SER A 89 11.08 -4.67 26.88
N ALA A 90 11.35 -5.53 27.85
CA ALA A 90 11.54 -5.11 29.24
C ALA A 90 12.68 -4.10 29.42
N THR A 91 13.70 -4.14 28.55
CA THR A 91 14.88 -3.27 28.63
C THR A 91 14.75 -1.98 27.83
N LYS A 92 13.89 -1.92 26.81
CA LYS A 92 13.75 -0.77 25.92
C LYS A 92 12.40 -0.09 26.00
N GLY A 93 11.34 -0.84 26.39
CA GLY A 93 9.98 -0.37 26.29
C GLY A 93 9.58 -0.11 24.84
N TRP A 94 8.45 0.57 24.63
CA TRP A 94 8.02 1.07 23.33
C TRP A 94 7.02 2.23 23.44
N LYS A 95 6.85 2.93 22.35
CA LYS A 95 5.69 3.77 22.06
C LYS A 95 4.85 3.09 21.02
N SER A 96 3.57 2.90 21.29
CA SER A 96 2.65 2.17 20.44
C SER A 96 1.43 3.00 20.08
N TYR A 97 1.01 2.95 18.82
CA TYR A 97 -0.27 3.46 18.33
C TYR A 97 -1.05 2.31 17.73
N TRP A 98 -2.37 2.33 17.88
CA TRP A 98 -3.23 1.32 17.24
C TRP A 98 -4.54 1.88 16.76
N ILE A 99 -5.08 1.25 15.71
CA ILE A 99 -6.43 1.46 15.21
C ILE A 99 -7.05 0.08 14.98
N GLY A 100 -8.22 -0.16 15.60
CA GLY A 100 -9.05 -1.36 15.37
C GLY A 100 -10.18 -1.04 14.39
N PHE A 101 -10.44 -1.93 13.44
CA PHE A 101 -11.41 -1.71 12.38
C PHE A 101 -11.96 -3.01 11.81
N LYS A 102 -13.13 -2.90 11.15
CA LYS A 102 -13.82 -4.01 10.46
C LYS A 102 -14.43 -3.51 9.16
N GLY A 103 -14.66 -4.39 8.23
CA GLY A 103 -15.49 -4.09 7.08
C GLY A 103 -15.07 -4.76 5.79
N LYS A 104 -15.98 -4.75 4.83
CA LYS A 104 -15.80 -5.41 3.53
C LYS A 104 -14.57 -4.92 2.77
N ASN A 105 -14.20 -3.65 2.92
CA ASN A 105 -13.04 -3.10 2.22
C ASN A 105 -11.72 -3.79 2.60
N ILE A 106 -11.54 -4.10 3.88
CA ILE A 106 -10.34 -4.80 4.34
C ILE A 106 -10.42 -6.29 4.03
N ASP A 107 -11.59 -6.91 4.19
CA ASP A 107 -11.81 -8.32 3.87
C ASP A 107 -11.50 -8.62 2.39
N ASP A 108 -11.94 -7.76 1.49
CA ASP A 108 -11.67 -7.90 0.05
C ASP A 108 -10.16 -7.79 -0.26
N ARG A 109 -9.41 -6.93 0.45
CA ARG A 109 -7.94 -6.81 0.29
C ARG A 109 -7.20 -8.05 0.78
N VAL A 110 -7.63 -8.61 1.91
CA VAL A 110 -7.07 -9.87 2.43
C VAL A 110 -7.38 -11.01 1.45
N LYS A 111 -8.63 -11.13 1.00
CA LYS A 111 -9.04 -12.12 0.00
C LYS A 111 -8.29 -11.99 -1.34
N ALA A 112 -7.96 -10.76 -1.74
CA ALA A 112 -7.18 -10.48 -2.95
C ALA A 112 -5.67 -10.70 -2.76
N GLY A 113 -5.20 -11.06 -1.55
CA GLY A 113 -3.80 -11.34 -1.26
C GLY A 113 -2.90 -10.11 -1.09
N PHE A 114 -3.48 -8.91 -0.94
CA PHE A 114 -2.68 -7.71 -0.61
C PHE A 114 -2.14 -7.75 0.82
N LEU A 115 -2.90 -8.31 1.73
CA LEU A 115 -2.58 -8.48 3.16
C LEU A 115 -2.79 -9.93 3.54
N SER A 116 -1.95 -10.47 4.42
CA SER A 116 -1.98 -11.89 4.76
C SER A 116 -1.56 -12.12 6.22
N PRO A 117 -2.22 -13.05 6.96
CA PRO A 117 -1.82 -13.42 8.30
C PRO A 117 -0.44 -14.12 8.35
N GLU A 118 0.03 -14.71 7.26
CA GLU A 118 1.38 -15.29 7.14
C GLU A 118 2.47 -14.20 7.04
N LYS A 119 2.09 -12.98 6.69
CA LYS A 119 3.00 -11.83 6.58
C LYS A 119 2.39 -10.57 7.23
N PRO A 120 2.19 -10.57 8.55
CA PRO A 120 1.52 -9.48 9.24
C PRO A 120 2.43 -8.30 9.59
N ILE A 121 3.76 -8.44 9.51
CA ILE A 121 4.75 -7.42 9.93
C ILE A 121 5.30 -6.70 8.70
N TYR A 122 5.27 -5.36 8.75
CA TYR A 122 5.70 -4.44 7.70
C TYR A 122 6.81 -3.54 8.23
N HIS A 123 7.98 -3.60 7.61
CA HIS A 123 9.15 -2.81 8.00
C HIS A 123 9.16 -1.48 7.25
N VAL A 124 8.49 -0.47 7.77
CA VAL A 124 8.34 0.83 7.10
C VAL A 124 9.34 1.88 7.58
N GLY A 125 10.02 1.62 8.70
CA GLY A 125 10.90 2.57 9.35
C GLY A 125 10.13 3.70 10.06
N PHE A 126 10.86 4.64 10.64
CA PHE A 126 10.24 5.83 11.21
C PHE A 126 9.67 6.70 10.08
N SER A 127 8.38 7.01 10.16
CA SER A 127 7.66 7.82 9.17
C SER A 127 6.83 8.89 9.86
N ASN A 128 7.16 10.17 9.59
CA ASN A 128 6.37 11.30 10.07
C ASN A 128 4.94 11.29 9.49
N GLU A 129 4.77 10.81 8.26
CA GLU A 129 3.45 10.72 7.60
C GLU A 129 2.56 9.71 8.34
N ILE A 130 3.06 8.50 8.60
CA ILE A 130 2.33 7.47 9.36
C ILE A 130 2.01 7.97 10.76
N LEU A 131 2.99 8.58 11.45
CA LEU A 131 2.78 9.12 12.80
C LEU A 131 1.68 10.20 12.82
N ALA A 132 1.70 11.13 11.85
CA ALA A 132 0.70 12.18 11.74
C ALA A 132 -0.70 11.62 11.51
N LEU A 133 -0.85 10.56 10.70
CA LEU A 133 -2.14 9.89 10.47
C LEU A 133 -2.68 9.23 11.74
N TYR A 134 -1.83 8.60 12.54
CA TYR A 134 -2.26 8.04 13.84
C TYR A 134 -2.66 9.14 14.85
N GLU A 135 -1.92 10.24 14.92
CA GLU A 135 -2.25 11.37 15.78
C GLU A 135 -3.57 12.04 15.34
N GLU A 136 -3.81 12.17 14.04
CA GLU A 136 -5.07 12.68 13.50
C GLU A 136 -6.24 11.72 13.83
N ALA A 137 -6.05 10.41 13.68
CA ALA A 137 -7.05 9.42 14.05
C ALA A 137 -7.38 9.49 15.54
N TYR A 138 -6.36 9.61 16.39
CA TYR A 138 -6.55 9.72 17.83
C TYR A 138 -7.33 10.97 18.22
N LYS A 139 -6.97 12.12 17.64
CA LYS A 139 -7.69 13.38 17.84
C LYS A 139 -9.15 13.29 17.35
N THR A 140 -9.38 12.79 16.14
CA THR A 140 -10.71 12.62 15.56
C THR A 140 -11.60 11.70 16.41
N ALA A 141 -11.02 10.63 16.97
CA ALA A 141 -11.75 9.73 17.85
C ALA A 141 -12.12 10.39 19.20
N GLN A 142 -11.26 11.26 19.74
CA GLN A 142 -11.54 11.99 20.99
C GLN A 142 -12.59 13.07 20.83
N GLU A 143 -12.67 13.72 19.68
CA GLU A 143 -13.62 14.81 19.42
C GLU A 143 -15.06 14.31 19.25
N GLU A 144 -15.27 13.02 18.98
CA GLU A 144 -16.57 12.37 18.76
C GLU A 144 -17.54 13.16 17.85
N ALA A 145 -16.96 13.88 16.87
CA ALA A 145 -17.73 14.71 15.96
C ALA A 145 -18.68 13.86 15.08
N ALA A 146 -19.77 14.47 14.62
CA ALA A 146 -20.67 13.84 13.66
C ALA A 146 -19.88 13.39 12.41
N TYR A 147 -20.15 12.16 11.95
CA TYR A 147 -19.48 11.55 10.79
C TYR A 147 -17.96 11.25 10.97
N SER A 148 -17.46 11.22 12.21
CA SER A 148 -16.08 10.86 12.51
C SER A 148 -15.69 9.47 11.99
N GLN A 149 -16.63 8.53 11.89
CA GLN A 149 -16.40 7.19 11.34
C GLN A 149 -15.90 7.22 9.88
N GLN A 150 -16.46 8.11 9.04
CA GLN A 150 -16.05 8.24 7.65
C GLN A 150 -14.65 8.85 7.52
N THR A 151 -14.32 9.83 8.37
CA THR A 151 -12.96 10.40 8.44
C THR A 151 -11.95 9.35 8.90
N LEU A 152 -12.25 8.63 9.98
CA LEU A 152 -11.39 7.56 10.50
C LEU A 152 -11.20 6.43 9.48
N ALA A 153 -12.25 6.05 8.75
CA ALA A 153 -12.16 5.07 7.65
C ALA A 153 -11.22 5.56 6.53
N GLY A 154 -11.27 6.85 6.20
CA GLY A 154 -10.35 7.49 5.26
C GLY A 154 -8.90 7.42 5.73
N ILE A 155 -8.63 7.71 7.01
CA ILE A 155 -7.31 7.64 7.63
C ILE A 155 -6.77 6.20 7.58
N VAL A 156 -7.57 5.20 7.95
CA VAL A 156 -7.16 3.77 7.88
C VAL A 156 -6.81 3.36 6.45
N ASN A 157 -7.61 3.77 5.46
CA ASN A 157 -7.30 3.51 4.05
C ASN A 157 -5.97 4.15 3.63
N HIS A 158 -5.70 5.38 4.07
CA HIS A 158 -4.43 6.07 3.82
C HIS A 158 -3.26 5.35 4.50
N LEU A 159 -3.39 5.00 5.79
CA LEU A 159 -2.39 4.23 6.54
C LEU A 159 -1.99 2.93 5.84
N ILE A 160 -3.00 2.12 5.44
CA ILE A 160 -2.75 0.84 4.75
C ILE A 160 -2.04 1.07 3.41
N GLY A 161 -2.46 2.06 2.63
CA GLY A 161 -1.83 2.40 1.35
C GLY A 161 -0.39 2.86 1.52
N THR A 162 -0.13 3.75 2.47
CA THR A 162 1.21 4.28 2.78
C THR A 162 2.13 3.17 3.30
N MET A 163 1.67 2.37 4.26
CA MET A 163 2.39 1.21 4.78
C MET A 163 2.82 0.25 3.67
N TYR A 164 1.86 -0.15 2.82
CA TYR A 164 2.09 -1.07 1.71
C TYR A 164 3.09 -0.51 0.68
N SER A 165 3.01 0.78 0.40
CA SER A 165 3.92 1.49 -0.51
C SER A 165 5.33 1.60 0.07
N LEU A 166 5.46 2.03 1.33
CA LEU A 166 6.76 2.21 1.99
C LEU A 166 7.52 0.90 2.13
N GLU A 167 6.87 -0.17 2.58
CA GLU A 167 7.51 -1.48 2.69
C GLU A 167 8.06 -1.95 1.36
N ARG A 168 7.27 -1.84 0.28
CA ARG A 168 7.72 -2.23 -1.06
C ARG A 168 8.84 -1.35 -1.57
N ASN A 169 8.79 -0.06 -1.32
CA ASN A 169 9.85 0.86 -1.69
C ASN A 169 11.15 0.58 -0.93
N ILE A 170 11.10 0.20 0.34
CA ILE A 170 12.29 -0.20 1.11
C ILE A 170 12.89 -1.50 0.55
N VAL A 171 12.05 -2.47 0.17
CA VAL A 171 12.51 -3.70 -0.48
C VAL A 171 13.15 -3.40 -1.85
N LEU A 172 12.56 -2.48 -2.62
CA LEU A 172 13.08 -2.04 -3.92
C LEU A 172 14.30 -1.13 -3.78
N ASN A 173 14.33 -0.23 -2.77
CA ASN A 173 15.44 0.70 -2.51
C ASN A 173 16.70 0.05 -1.90
N LYS A 174 16.67 -1.23 -1.57
CA LYS A 174 17.92 -1.98 -1.40
C LYS A 174 18.75 -1.99 -2.68
N ASP A 175 18.14 -1.57 -3.79
CA ASP A 175 18.77 -1.43 -5.09
C ASP A 175 18.40 -0.08 -5.73
N THR A 176 18.93 1.02 -5.14
CA THR A 176 18.73 2.40 -5.62
C THR A 176 19.04 2.54 -7.12
N GLN A 177 19.99 1.75 -7.64
CA GLN A 177 20.33 1.73 -9.06
C GLN A 177 19.17 1.21 -9.93
N HIS A 178 18.42 0.22 -9.46
CA HIS A 178 17.26 -0.32 -10.19
C HIS A 178 16.09 0.68 -10.23
N VAL A 179 15.84 1.39 -9.13
CA VAL A 179 14.78 2.44 -9.09
C VAL A 179 15.08 3.54 -10.08
N ASP A 180 16.32 4.07 -10.07
CA ASP A 180 16.76 5.12 -11.00
C ASP A 180 16.69 4.65 -12.45
N LEU A 181 17.09 3.42 -12.72
CA LEU A 181 17.04 2.81 -14.04
C LEU A 181 15.59 2.70 -14.56
N ILE A 182 14.66 2.25 -13.72
CA ILE A 182 13.24 2.16 -14.10
C ILE A 182 12.63 3.54 -14.32
N ASN A 183 12.95 4.53 -13.48
CA ASN A 183 12.49 5.90 -13.66
C ASN A 183 13.00 6.52 -14.96
N LYS A 184 14.29 6.32 -15.29
CA LYS A 184 14.87 6.72 -16.59
C LYS A 184 14.15 6.02 -17.75
N GLY A 185 13.88 4.71 -17.63
CA GLY A 185 13.13 3.95 -18.63
C GLY A 185 11.71 4.48 -18.84
N ARG A 186 11.00 4.82 -17.77
CA ARG A 186 9.65 5.43 -17.85
C ARG A 186 9.69 6.78 -18.56
N LEU A 187 10.68 7.62 -18.22
CA LEU A 187 10.86 8.92 -18.86
C LEU A 187 11.15 8.75 -20.35
N ARG A 188 12.10 7.87 -20.70
CA ARG A 188 12.47 7.62 -22.09
C ARG A 188 11.30 7.08 -22.93
N ILE A 189 10.49 6.17 -22.38
CA ILE A 189 9.27 5.69 -23.04
C ILE A 189 8.31 6.86 -23.33
N ARG A 190 8.14 7.80 -22.40
CA ARG A 190 7.27 8.98 -22.60
C ARG A 190 7.79 9.94 -23.66
N GLU A 191 9.09 10.19 -23.65
CA GLU A 191 9.73 11.10 -24.61
C GLU A 191 9.66 10.58 -26.05
N THR A 192 9.70 9.27 -26.23
CA THR A 192 9.77 8.61 -27.54
C THR A 192 8.44 8.03 -28.03
N LEU A 193 7.30 8.48 -27.50
CA LEU A 193 5.98 7.92 -27.89
C LEU A 193 5.66 8.05 -29.37
N GLU A 194 6.07 9.17 -29.97
CA GLU A 194 5.87 9.50 -31.41
C GLU A 194 7.06 9.04 -32.26
N GLU A 195 8.09 8.44 -31.66
CA GLU A 195 9.26 7.91 -32.35
C GLU A 195 9.16 6.39 -32.51
N ALA A 196 9.81 5.84 -33.54
CA ALA A 196 9.86 4.38 -33.78
C ALA A 196 10.92 3.70 -32.90
N VAL A 197 10.94 4.03 -31.59
CA VAL A 197 11.87 3.47 -30.61
C VAL A 197 11.23 2.30 -29.90
N SER A 198 11.89 1.13 -29.96
CA SER A 198 11.43 -0.07 -29.29
C SER A 198 11.84 -0.13 -27.81
N ILE A 199 11.17 -0.96 -27.02
CA ILE A 199 11.58 -1.20 -25.63
C ILE A 199 12.98 -1.87 -25.54
N GLN A 200 13.37 -2.62 -26.58
CA GLN A 200 14.72 -3.17 -26.69
C GLN A 200 15.75 -2.08 -26.84
N ASP A 201 15.51 -1.09 -27.71
CA ASP A 201 16.41 0.05 -27.89
C ASP A 201 16.57 0.82 -26.57
N ILE A 202 15.47 1.10 -25.87
CA ILE A 202 15.49 1.76 -24.56
C ILE A 202 16.29 0.95 -23.54
N SER A 203 16.09 -0.38 -23.49
CA SER A 203 16.85 -1.21 -22.55
C SER A 203 18.36 -1.19 -22.87
N GLN A 204 18.73 -1.13 -24.13
CA GLN A 204 20.11 -1.02 -24.60
C GLN A 204 20.72 0.33 -24.23
N GLU A 205 19.99 1.44 -24.43
CA GLU A 205 20.40 2.78 -24.00
C GLU A 205 20.65 2.84 -22.48
N LEU A 206 19.88 2.11 -21.71
CA LEU A 206 20.00 2.03 -20.24
C LEU A 206 21.10 1.05 -19.77
N GLY A 207 21.78 0.34 -20.68
CA GLY A 207 22.84 -0.62 -20.33
C GLY A 207 22.35 -1.90 -19.64
N ILE A 208 21.09 -2.30 -19.86
CA ILE A 208 20.49 -3.50 -19.27
C ILE A 208 19.91 -4.42 -20.35
N SER A 209 19.93 -5.74 -20.10
CA SER A 209 19.26 -6.67 -21.01
C SER A 209 17.74 -6.46 -21.04
N TYR A 210 17.11 -6.66 -22.20
CA TYR A 210 15.66 -6.54 -22.33
C TYR A 210 14.88 -7.41 -21.33
N SER A 211 15.32 -8.63 -21.10
CA SER A 211 14.69 -9.56 -20.15
C SER A 211 14.73 -9.04 -18.72
N SER A 212 15.89 -8.52 -18.29
CA SER A 212 16.07 -7.94 -16.96
C SER A 212 15.26 -6.64 -16.81
N PHE A 213 15.30 -5.76 -17.82
CA PHE A 213 14.50 -4.53 -17.83
C PHE A 213 13.00 -4.83 -17.74
N ARG A 214 12.51 -5.79 -18.53
CA ARG A 214 11.10 -6.19 -18.53
C ARG A 214 10.66 -6.74 -17.16
N LYS A 215 11.51 -7.56 -16.52
CA LYS A 215 11.23 -8.11 -15.19
C LYS A 215 11.15 -7.01 -14.14
N LEU A 216 12.19 -6.18 -14.03
CA LEU A 216 12.28 -5.09 -13.07
C LEU A 216 11.16 -4.06 -13.29
N PHE A 217 10.92 -3.67 -14.54
CA PHE A 217 9.86 -2.71 -14.88
C PHE A 217 8.48 -3.22 -14.44
N LYS A 218 8.17 -4.50 -14.69
CA LYS A 218 6.91 -5.11 -14.27
C LYS A 218 6.81 -5.20 -12.75
N GLU A 219 7.89 -5.55 -12.07
CA GLU A 219 7.96 -5.63 -10.62
C GLU A 219 7.70 -4.27 -9.97
N TYR A 220 8.29 -3.21 -10.54
CA TYR A 220 8.18 -1.85 -10.04
C TYR A 220 6.84 -1.16 -10.39
N THR A 221 6.34 -1.35 -11.61
CA THR A 221 5.17 -0.62 -12.13
C THR A 221 3.88 -1.44 -12.15
N GLY A 222 3.95 -2.75 -11.91
CA GLY A 222 2.83 -3.68 -12.02
C GLY A 222 2.53 -4.15 -13.44
N MET A 223 3.16 -3.57 -14.50
CA MET A 223 2.91 -3.93 -15.89
C MET A 223 4.19 -4.02 -16.72
N ALA A 224 4.16 -4.80 -17.80
CA ALA A 224 5.29 -4.90 -18.71
C ALA A 224 5.53 -3.56 -19.47
N PRO A 225 6.80 -3.18 -19.78
CA PRO A 225 7.11 -1.89 -20.39
C PRO A 225 6.45 -1.67 -21.76
N ALA A 226 6.28 -2.72 -22.56
CA ALA A 226 5.56 -2.62 -23.84
C ALA A 226 4.07 -2.30 -23.64
N MET A 227 3.45 -2.87 -22.60
CA MET A 227 2.05 -2.53 -22.25
C MET A 227 1.95 -1.08 -21.72
N TYR A 228 2.93 -0.64 -20.95
CA TYR A 228 3.02 0.73 -20.47
C TYR A 228 3.15 1.72 -21.66
N GLN A 229 4.06 1.48 -22.60
CA GLN A 229 4.21 2.27 -23.82
C GLN A 229 2.88 2.32 -24.62
N GLN A 230 2.24 1.17 -24.81
CA GLN A 230 0.99 1.09 -25.53
C GLN A 230 -0.15 1.87 -24.83
N SER A 231 -0.24 1.80 -23.51
CA SER A 231 -1.24 2.56 -22.75
C SER A 231 -1.06 4.07 -22.91
N LEU A 232 0.18 4.54 -22.90
CA LEU A 232 0.51 5.95 -23.12
C LEU A 232 0.21 6.40 -24.56
N ARG A 233 0.52 5.58 -25.56
CA ARG A 233 0.16 5.86 -26.96
C ARG A 233 -1.35 5.97 -27.14
N LEU A 234 -2.13 5.10 -26.51
CA LEU A 234 -3.61 5.16 -26.55
C LEU A 234 -4.15 6.40 -25.83
N GLN A 235 -3.54 6.80 -24.70
CA GLN A 235 -3.91 8.04 -24.03
C GLN A 235 -3.60 9.26 -24.92
N ARG A 236 -2.41 9.31 -25.53
CA ARG A 236 -2.02 10.37 -26.45
C ARG A 236 -2.92 10.44 -27.69
N ALA A 237 -3.33 9.27 -28.20
CA ALA A 237 -4.27 9.19 -29.31
C ALA A 237 -5.63 9.83 -28.97
N LYS A 238 -6.16 9.59 -27.77
CA LYS A 238 -7.41 10.22 -27.32
C LYS A 238 -7.28 11.74 -27.24
N GLU A 239 -6.15 12.25 -26.77
CA GLU A 239 -5.87 13.68 -26.75
C GLU A 239 -5.85 14.26 -28.15
N LEU A 240 -5.11 13.65 -29.09
CA LEU A 240 -5.03 14.10 -30.47
C LEU A 240 -6.39 14.08 -31.18
N LEU A 241 -7.19 13.03 -31.00
CA LEU A 241 -8.55 12.94 -31.55
C LEU A 241 -9.48 14.05 -31.05
N SER A 242 -9.25 14.57 -29.83
CA SER A 242 -10.09 15.61 -29.24
C SER A 242 -9.57 17.03 -29.50
N THR A 243 -8.30 17.19 -29.88
CA THR A 243 -7.62 18.49 -30.00
C THR A 243 -7.12 18.82 -31.39
N THR A 244 -7.18 17.88 -32.34
CA THR A 244 -6.70 18.09 -33.72
C THR A 244 -7.72 17.55 -34.72
N ASP A 245 -7.55 17.94 -36.00
CA ASP A 245 -8.34 17.43 -37.13
C ASP A 245 -7.69 16.22 -37.81
N GLU A 246 -6.66 15.60 -37.18
CA GLU A 246 -5.97 14.44 -37.70
C GLU A 246 -6.91 13.24 -37.79
N SER A 247 -6.87 12.54 -38.91
CA SER A 247 -7.63 11.30 -39.10
C SER A 247 -7.10 10.16 -38.20
N ILE A 248 -7.93 9.19 -37.90
CA ILE A 248 -7.55 7.96 -37.16
C ILE A 248 -6.30 7.32 -37.79
N LYS A 249 -6.21 7.33 -39.12
CA LYS A 249 -5.07 6.76 -39.84
C LYS A 249 -3.77 7.56 -39.63
N GLU A 250 -3.84 8.86 -39.65
CA GLU A 250 -2.67 9.74 -39.40
C GLU A 250 -2.18 9.59 -37.96
N ILE A 251 -3.10 9.59 -36.99
CA ILE A 251 -2.76 9.37 -35.57
C ILE A 251 -2.13 8.00 -35.35
N ALA A 252 -2.65 6.94 -36.00
CA ALA A 252 -2.09 5.59 -35.89
C ALA A 252 -0.63 5.55 -36.38
N TYR A 253 -0.32 6.18 -37.49
CA TYR A 253 1.05 6.27 -38.01
C TYR A 253 1.95 7.13 -37.14
N ARG A 254 1.46 8.30 -36.72
CA ARG A 254 2.20 9.22 -35.85
C ARG A 254 2.62 8.58 -34.52
N LEU A 255 1.75 7.73 -33.95
CA LEU A 255 2.00 7.03 -32.70
C LEU A 255 2.62 5.64 -32.88
N ASN A 256 3.08 5.30 -34.08
CA ASN A 256 3.75 4.04 -34.38
C ASN A 256 2.95 2.79 -33.98
N PHE A 257 1.65 2.77 -34.27
CA PHE A 257 0.87 1.54 -34.20
C PHE A 257 1.15 0.65 -35.43
N GLU A 258 1.12 -0.67 -35.22
CA GLU A 258 1.38 -1.66 -36.27
C GLU A 258 0.49 -1.48 -37.53
N SER A 259 -0.77 -1.12 -37.30
CA SER A 259 -1.70 -0.75 -38.36
C SER A 259 -2.84 0.11 -37.84
N PRO A 260 -3.49 0.93 -38.73
CA PRO A 260 -4.68 1.69 -38.37
C PRO A 260 -5.86 0.80 -37.89
N ASP A 261 -5.99 -0.41 -38.43
CA ASP A 261 -7.03 -1.36 -38.05
C ASP A 261 -6.79 -1.88 -36.60
N TYR A 262 -5.56 -2.26 -36.32
CA TYR A 262 -5.17 -2.65 -34.95
C TYR A 262 -5.41 -1.52 -33.95
N PHE A 263 -5.02 -0.29 -34.31
CA PHE A 263 -5.26 0.90 -33.49
C PHE A 263 -6.76 1.11 -33.24
N SER A 264 -7.58 1.09 -34.31
CA SER A 264 -9.04 1.27 -34.21
C SER A 264 -9.69 0.22 -33.33
N ALA A 265 -9.30 -1.05 -33.45
CA ALA A 265 -9.80 -2.13 -32.59
C ALA A 265 -9.43 -1.92 -31.11
N LYS A 266 -8.19 -1.50 -30.83
CA LYS A 266 -7.72 -1.20 -29.45
C LYS A 266 -8.47 0.00 -28.87
N LEU A 267 -8.62 1.08 -29.64
CA LEU A 267 -9.32 2.28 -29.21
C LEU A 267 -10.78 1.97 -28.88
N LYS A 268 -11.46 1.22 -29.73
CA LYS A 268 -12.85 0.78 -29.54
C LYS A 268 -13.01 -0.05 -28.27
N ASN A 269 -12.10 -1.00 -28.01
CA ASN A 269 -12.14 -1.85 -26.82
C ASN A 269 -11.96 -1.05 -25.51
N GLN A 270 -11.20 0.05 -25.54
CA GLN A 270 -10.99 0.88 -24.38
C GLN A 270 -12.05 1.97 -24.16
N THR A 271 -12.65 2.48 -25.21
CA THR A 271 -13.57 3.63 -25.13
C THR A 271 -15.04 3.26 -25.26
N GLY A 272 -15.34 2.04 -25.72
CA GLY A 272 -16.72 1.63 -26.05
C GLY A 272 -17.33 2.41 -27.24
N MET A 273 -16.55 3.30 -27.89
CA MET A 273 -17.02 4.04 -29.05
C MET A 273 -17.19 3.12 -30.26
N LYS A 274 -18.34 3.29 -30.94
CA LYS A 274 -18.61 2.62 -32.25
C LYS A 274 -18.01 3.42 -33.38
#